data_bf617b84751e90b2a96a1f6394ee6bc0
#
_entry.id   bf617b84751e90b2a96a1f6394ee6bc0
#
_cell.length_a   1.000
_cell.length_b   1.000
_cell.length_c   1.000
_cell.angle_alpha   90.00
_cell.angle_beta   90.00
_cell.angle_gamma   90.00
#
_symmetry.space_group_name_H-M   'P 1'
#
loop_
_entity.id
_entity.type
_entity.pdbx_description
1 polymer ?
#
loop_
_entity_poly.entity_id
_entity_poly.type
_entity_poly.pdbx_seq_one_letter_code
_entity_poly.pdbx_strand_id
1 'polypeptide(L)'
;MFDGSLNEIVRLFNDEQAVRLAAQQAVDRATTGTDAPFEQIEERRFDMPAHFQNFDEFERRMMRPTFADHALDAAKIPRVAQAFAPHLGAGGAHFTRPMHVRWLRLRA
;
A
#
# COMPACT_ATOMS: atom_id res chain seq x y z
N MET A 1 -6.35 6.55 -1.67
CA MET A 1 -5.87 5.29 -1.09
C MET A 1 -4.84 4.58 -1.97
N PHE A 2 -4.99 4.67 -3.29
CA PHE A 2 -4.05 4.03 -4.22
C PHE A 2 -2.93 4.98 -4.67
N ASP A 3 -3.05 6.24 -4.30
CA ASP A 3 -2.09 7.29 -4.62
C ASP A 3 -1.02 7.39 -3.53
N GLY A 4 -0.12 8.34 -3.69
CA GLY A 4 0.97 8.57 -2.76
C GLY A 4 2.31 8.12 -3.33
N SER A 5 3.36 8.79 -2.91
CA SER A 5 4.69 8.58 -3.48
C SER A 5 5.23 7.16 -3.23
N LEU A 6 4.91 6.56 -2.08
CA LEU A 6 5.34 5.19 -1.81
C LEU A 6 4.66 4.20 -2.76
N ASN A 7 3.37 4.36 -3.02
CA ASN A 7 2.63 3.45 -3.90
C ASN A 7 3.11 3.53 -5.35
N GLU A 8 3.58 4.68 -5.80
CA GLU A 8 4.17 4.83 -7.13
C GLU A 8 5.40 3.93 -7.31
N ILE A 9 6.21 3.78 -6.28
CA ILE A 9 7.39 2.90 -6.31
C ILE A 9 6.99 1.44 -6.16
N VAL A 10 6.14 1.14 -5.18
CA VAL A 10 5.70 -0.24 -4.88
C VAL A 10 4.99 -0.85 -6.08
N ARG A 11 4.22 -0.08 -6.82
CA ARG A 11 3.50 -0.51 -8.01
C ARG A 11 4.40 -1.14 -9.07
N LEU A 12 5.66 -0.76 -9.14
CA LEU A 12 6.61 -1.27 -10.12
C LEU A 12 6.95 -2.75 -9.91
N PHE A 13 6.84 -3.24 -8.69
CA PHE A 13 7.14 -4.64 -8.37
C PHE A 13 5.98 -5.38 -7.72
N ASN A 14 4.98 -4.69 -7.22
CA ASN A 14 3.82 -5.29 -6.58
C ASN A 14 2.62 -4.34 -6.71
N ASP A 15 1.88 -4.48 -7.81
CA ASP A 15 0.70 -3.65 -8.05
C ASP A 15 -0.51 -4.28 -7.35
N GLU A 16 -0.87 -3.71 -6.20
CA GLU A 16 -1.98 -4.18 -5.38
C GLU A 16 -3.27 -3.39 -5.61
N GLN A 17 -3.32 -2.53 -6.62
CA GLN A 17 -4.48 -1.65 -6.82
C GLN A 17 -5.77 -2.44 -7.00
N ALA A 18 -5.75 -3.50 -7.82
CA ALA A 18 -6.94 -4.33 -8.05
C ALA A 18 -7.38 -5.06 -6.78
N VAL A 19 -6.42 -5.57 -6.00
CA VAL A 19 -6.69 -6.26 -4.73
C VAL A 19 -7.29 -5.29 -3.71
N ARG A 20 -6.73 -4.10 -3.60
CA ARG A 20 -7.23 -3.07 -2.67
C ARG A 20 -8.63 -2.60 -3.06
N LEU A 21 -8.89 -2.42 -4.35
CA LEU A 21 -10.21 -2.06 -4.84
C LEU A 21 -11.22 -3.16 -4.54
N ALA A 22 -10.87 -4.42 -4.78
CA ALA A 22 -11.73 -5.56 -4.49
C ALA A 22 -12.06 -5.65 -2.99
N ALA A 23 -11.07 -5.37 -2.14
CA ALA A 23 -11.28 -5.34 -0.68
C ALA A 23 -12.27 -4.25 -0.27
N GLN A 24 -12.16 -3.05 -0.85
CA GLN A 24 -13.12 -1.97 -0.58
C GLN A 24 -14.52 -2.32 -1.05
N GLN A 25 -14.64 -2.93 -2.22
CA GLN A 25 -15.93 -3.39 -2.74
C GLN A 25 -16.55 -4.47 -1.84
N ALA A 26 -15.73 -5.37 -1.31
CA ALA A 26 -16.20 -6.40 -0.37
C ALA A 26 -16.75 -5.77 0.92
N VAL A 27 -16.06 -4.75 1.46
CA VAL A 27 -16.54 -4.00 2.64
C VAL A 27 -17.84 -3.28 2.31
N ASP A 28 -17.93 -2.65 1.15
CA ASP A 28 -19.15 -1.96 0.72
C ASP A 28 -20.33 -2.92 0.64
N ARG A 29 -20.14 -4.10 0.06
CA ARG A 29 -21.21 -5.11 -0.01
C ARG A 29 -21.60 -5.62 1.37
N ALA A 30 -20.65 -5.76 2.27
CA ALA A 30 -20.89 -6.27 3.62
C ALA A 30 -21.59 -5.25 4.52
N THR A 31 -21.58 -3.96 4.16
CA THR A 31 -22.14 -2.87 4.97
C THR A 31 -23.33 -2.17 4.34
N THR A 32 -23.70 -2.51 3.10
CA THR A 32 -24.76 -1.82 2.36
C THR A 32 -26.00 -2.72 2.26
N GLY A 33 -27.17 -2.11 2.44
CA GLY A 33 -28.46 -2.80 2.36
C GLY A 33 -28.98 -3.25 3.70
N THR A 34 -30.26 -3.62 3.73
CA THR A 34 -30.96 -4.01 4.98
C THR A 34 -30.51 -5.34 5.53
N ASP A 35 -29.99 -6.23 4.66
CA ASP A 35 -29.53 -7.58 5.02
C ASP A 35 -28.02 -7.66 5.20
N ALA A 36 -27.33 -6.53 5.14
CA ALA A 36 -25.88 -6.51 5.30
C ALA A 36 -25.49 -7.02 6.70
N PRO A 37 -24.50 -7.94 6.81
CA PRO A 37 -24.11 -8.53 8.09
C PRO A 37 -23.37 -7.57 9.01
N PHE A 38 -22.79 -6.50 8.46
CA PHE A 38 -22.02 -5.51 9.21
C PHE A 38 -22.56 -4.12 9.01
N GLU A 39 -22.31 -3.24 9.98
CA GLU A 39 -22.51 -1.80 9.83
C GLU A 39 -21.17 -1.10 10.02
N GLN A 40 -20.94 -0.04 9.25
CA GLN A 40 -19.75 0.78 9.41
C GLN A 40 -20.02 1.83 10.50
N ILE A 41 -19.19 1.82 11.55
CA ILE A 41 -19.34 2.75 12.67
C ILE A 41 -18.39 3.94 12.54
N GLU A 42 -17.28 3.79 11.87
CA GLU A 42 -16.32 4.88 11.66
C GLU A 42 -15.48 4.62 10.42
N GLU A 43 -15.07 5.70 9.76
CA GLU A 43 -14.13 5.67 8.65
C GLU A 43 -13.16 6.82 8.80
N ARG A 44 -11.86 6.54 8.61
CA ARG A 44 -10.82 7.56 8.64
C ARG A 44 -9.88 7.39 7.47
N ARG A 45 -9.44 8.52 6.94
CA ARG A 45 -8.40 8.61 5.93
C ARG A 45 -7.32 9.55 6.42
N PHE A 46 -6.08 9.12 6.30
CA PHE A 46 -4.93 9.93 6.73
C PHE A 46 -3.69 9.51 5.96
N ASP A 47 -2.71 10.41 5.92
CA ASP A 47 -1.42 10.12 5.31
C ASP A 47 -0.44 9.69 6.38
N MET A 48 0.25 8.58 6.12
CA MET A 48 1.29 8.06 6.99
C MET A 48 2.64 8.28 6.34
N PRO A 49 3.62 8.89 7.05
CA PRO A 49 4.96 9.00 6.51
C PRO A 49 5.67 7.65 6.49
N ALA A 50 6.48 7.42 5.49
CA ALA A 50 7.37 6.28 5.41
C ALA A 50 8.77 6.80 5.09
N HIS A 51 9.77 6.28 5.78
CA HIS A 51 11.15 6.71 5.66
C HIS A 51 12.08 5.52 5.46
N PHE A 52 13.03 5.66 4.54
CA PHE A 52 14.09 4.69 4.30
C PHE A 52 15.42 5.45 4.20
N GLN A 53 16.44 4.95 4.86
CA GLN A 53 17.75 5.59 4.86
C GLN A 53 18.42 5.57 3.48
N ASN A 54 18.22 4.47 2.75
CA ASN A 54 18.79 4.26 1.42
C ASN A 54 17.98 3.18 0.68
N PHE A 55 18.36 2.90 -0.56
CA PHE A 55 17.69 1.89 -1.36
C PHE A 55 17.89 0.47 -0.78
N ASP A 56 19.01 0.16 -0.16
CA ASP A 56 19.23 -1.15 0.45
C ASP A 56 18.21 -1.44 1.54
N GLU A 57 17.88 -0.44 2.37
CA GLU A 57 16.83 -0.58 3.38
C GLU A 57 15.46 -0.77 2.75
N PHE A 58 15.15 0.00 1.70
CA PHE A 58 13.90 -0.15 0.96
C PHE A 58 13.77 -1.55 0.37
N GLU A 59 14.83 -2.04 -0.30
CA GLU A 59 14.83 -3.38 -0.89
C GLU A 59 14.61 -4.45 0.18
N ARG A 60 15.32 -4.35 1.29
CA ARG A 60 15.21 -5.32 2.39
C ARG A 60 13.83 -5.35 3.04
N ARG A 61 13.22 -4.19 3.24
CA ARG A 61 11.94 -4.07 3.95
C ARG A 61 10.73 -4.28 3.05
N MET A 62 10.80 -3.86 1.79
CA MET A 62 9.65 -3.81 0.90
C MET A 62 9.72 -4.82 -0.25
N MET A 63 10.90 -5.07 -0.80
CA MET A 63 11.03 -5.92 -1.98
C MET A 63 11.31 -7.39 -1.63
N ARG A 64 12.21 -7.68 -0.70
CA ARG A 64 12.57 -9.05 -0.34
C ARG A 64 11.40 -9.88 0.18
N PRO A 65 10.52 -9.35 1.06
CA PRO A 65 9.34 -10.10 1.46
C PRO A 65 8.43 -10.43 0.28
N THR A 66 8.36 -9.53 -0.70
CA THR A 66 7.56 -9.73 -1.91
C THR A 66 8.14 -10.81 -2.81
N PHE A 67 9.47 -10.96 -2.86
CA PHE A 67 10.15 -11.99 -3.66
C PHE A 67 9.78 -13.41 -3.21
N ALA A 68 9.48 -13.60 -1.94
CA ALA A 68 9.10 -14.92 -1.43
C ALA A 68 7.76 -15.38 -1.98
N ASP A 69 6.85 -14.43 -2.22
CA ASP A 69 5.49 -14.70 -2.66
C ASP A 69 5.29 -14.53 -4.18
N HIS A 70 6.16 -13.75 -4.80
CA HIS A 70 6.09 -13.43 -6.22
C HIS A 70 7.44 -13.69 -6.86
N ALA A 71 7.44 -14.37 -8.00
CA ALA A 71 8.65 -14.57 -8.80
C ALA A 71 9.05 -13.23 -9.43
N LEU A 72 9.62 -12.33 -8.63
CA LEU A 72 10.07 -11.05 -9.14
C LEU A 72 11.32 -11.22 -9.99
N ASP A 73 11.24 -10.70 -11.19
CA ASP A 73 12.35 -10.66 -12.11
C ASP A 73 13.42 -9.71 -11.57
N ALA A 74 14.66 -10.18 -11.51
CA ALA A 74 15.80 -9.35 -11.11
C ALA A 74 15.94 -8.10 -11.99
N ALA A 75 15.42 -8.12 -13.21
CA ALA A 75 15.40 -6.96 -14.09
C ALA A 75 14.54 -5.79 -13.57
N LYS A 76 13.62 -6.05 -12.65
CA LYS A 76 12.80 -5.00 -12.04
C LYS A 76 13.57 -4.18 -11.01
N ILE A 77 14.58 -4.76 -10.37
CA ILE A 77 15.34 -4.08 -9.32
C ILE A 77 15.97 -2.76 -9.80
N PRO A 78 16.66 -2.71 -10.96
CA PRO A 78 17.18 -1.43 -11.46
C PRO A 78 16.11 -0.38 -11.74
N ARG A 79 14.94 -0.79 -12.20
CA ARG A 79 13.82 0.12 -12.45
C ARG A 79 13.30 0.72 -11.16
N VAL A 80 13.17 -0.09 -10.14
CA VAL A 80 12.73 0.37 -8.82
C VAL A 80 13.76 1.30 -8.21
N ALA A 81 15.05 0.97 -8.30
CA ALA A 81 16.13 1.82 -7.82
C ALA A 81 16.13 3.17 -8.53
N GLN A 82 15.88 3.21 -9.83
CA GLN A 82 15.80 4.43 -10.61
C GLN A 82 14.63 5.32 -10.18
N ALA A 83 13.47 4.70 -9.91
CA ALA A 83 12.31 5.43 -9.43
C ALA A 83 12.48 5.91 -7.99
N PHE A 84 13.21 5.17 -7.18
CA PHE A 84 13.50 5.53 -5.79
C PHE A 84 14.49 6.70 -5.68
N ALA A 85 15.49 6.77 -6.54
CA ALA A 85 16.60 7.72 -6.44
C ALA A 85 16.17 9.19 -6.31
N PRO A 86 15.14 9.70 -7.05
CA PRO A 86 14.73 11.09 -6.90
C PRO A 86 14.20 11.46 -5.52
N HIS A 87 13.76 10.47 -4.73
CA HIS A 87 13.24 10.69 -3.39
C HIS A 87 14.33 10.69 -2.32
N LEU A 88 15.54 10.29 -2.68
CA LEU A 88 16.66 10.19 -1.76
C LEU A 88 17.32 11.56 -1.59
N GLY A 89 17.36 12.04 -0.35
CA GLY A 89 18.03 13.29 0.02
C GLY A 89 19.06 13.05 1.12
N ALA A 90 19.58 14.13 1.71
CA ALA A 90 20.59 14.08 2.76
C ALA A 90 20.13 13.32 4.00
N GLY A 91 18.83 13.35 4.30
CA GLY A 91 18.24 12.66 5.44
C GLY A 91 17.60 11.32 5.10
N GLY A 92 17.86 10.77 3.92
CA GLY A 92 17.22 9.56 3.42
C GLY A 92 16.06 9.86 2.48
N ALA A 93 15.24 8.86 2.21
CA ALA A 93 14.07 8.99 1.34
C ALA A 93 12.79 9.04 2.17
N HIS A 94 11.95 10.03 1.89
CA HIS A 94 10.67 10.24 2.57
C HIS A 94 9.53 10.05 1.59
N PHE A 95 8.54 9.26 2.01
CA PHE A 95 7.37 8.97 1.20
C PHE A 95 6.11 9.24 2.00
N THR A 96 5.00 9.43 1.29
CA THR A 96 3.67 9.51 1.87
C THR A 96 2.87 8.28 1.46
N ARG A 97 2.22 7.67 2.44
CA ARG A 97 1.36 6.51 2.23
C ARG A 97 -0.05 6.84 2.70
N PRO A 98 -1.02 6.99 1.80
CA PRO A 98 -2.41 7.18 2.20
C PRO A 98 -2.96 5.94 2.89
N MET A 99 -3.58 6.14 4.03
CA MET A 99 -4.20 5.08 4.81
C MET A 99 -5.72 5.27 4.86
N HIS A 100 -6.43 4.17 4.75
CA HIS A 100 -7.88 4.15 4.84
C HIS A 100 -8.30 3.07 5.82
N VAL A 101 -8.91 3.46 6.93
CA VAL A 101 -9.35 2.54 7.99
C VAL A 101 -10.86 2.64 8.11
N ARG A 102 -11.52 1.48 8.12
CA ARG A 102 -12.96 1.37 8.29
C ARG A 102 -13.25 0.43 9.45
N TRP A 103 -13.98 0.93 10.46
CA TRP A 103 -14.39 0.13 11.60
C TRP A 103 -15.79 -0.41 11.36
N LEU A 104 -15.92 -1.73 11.48
CA LEU A 104 -17.19 -2.43 11.26
C LEU A 104 -17.65 -3.06 12.56
N ARG A 105 -18.98 -3.17 12.69
CA ARG A 105 -19.59 -3.90 13.78
C ARG A 105 -20.56 -4.93 13.20
N LEU A 106 -20.53 -6.15 13.75
CA LEU A 106 -21.48 -7.18 13.36
C LEU A 106 -22.89 -6.76 13.77
N ARG A 107 -23.82 -6.85 12.84
CA ARG A 107 -25.24 -6.60 13.13
C ARG A 107 -25.81 -7.78 13.91
N ALA A 108 -26.52 -7.44 14.96
CA ALA A 108 -27.20 -8.45 15.78
C ALA A 108 -28.46 -8.98 15.08
#